data_3d58494864330dd2251c5dda2c37cd32
#
_entry.id   3d58494864330dd2251c5dda2c37cd32
#
_cell.length_a   1.000
_cell.length_b   1.000
_cell.length_c   1.000
_cell.angle_alpha   90.00
_cell.angle_beta   90.00
_cell.angle_gamma   90.00
#
_symmetry.space_group_name_H-M   'P 1'
#
loop_
_entity.id
_entity.type
_entity.pdbx_description
1 polymer ?
#
loop_
_entity_poly.entity_id
_entity_poly.type
_entity_poly.pdbx_seq_one_letter_code
_entity_poly.pdbx_strand_id
1 'polypeptide(L)'
;MIRKTIETIEEKIKSTDSIGEKDKQEILKLLATLKDEAVSLSKTHPEDAESITGFTQVSAHEATRQQKNPQLVKLSIKGLTSSIEGFENSHEELVKIVNSIAVMLSNMGI
;
A
#
# COMPACT_ATOMS: atom_id res chain seq x y z
N MET A 1 9.14 0.58 13.13
CA MET A 1 9.34 1.21 11.82
C MET A 1 8.25 0.90 10.84
N ILE A 2 7.99 -0.38 10.62
CA ILE A 2 6.95 -0.78 9.65
C ILE A 2 5.57 -0.29 10.09
N ARG A 3 5.22 -0.48 11.36
CA ARG A 3 3.95 0.00 11.90
C ARG A 3 3.81 1.51 11.71
N LYS A 4 4.87 2.25 11.99
CA LYS A 4 4.85 3.71 11.86
C LYS A 4 4.70 4.14 10.40
N THR A 5 5.36 3.43 9.48
CA THR A 5 5.23 3.73 8.05
C THR A 5 3.77 3.58 7.61
N ILE A 6 3.11 2.49 8.00
CA ILE A 6 1.71 2.28 7.65
C ILE A 6 0.83 3.35 8.29
N GLU A 7 1.10 3.73 9.55
CA GLU A 7 0.32 4.76 10.21
C GLU A 7 0.46 6.11 9.51
N THR A 8 1.65 6.40 8.98
CA THR A 8 1.87 7.61 8.18
C THR A 8 1.03 7.58 6.91
N ILE A 9 0.95 6.42 6.27
CA ILE A 9 0.11 6.25 5.07
C ILE A 9 -1.36 6.46 5.44
N GLU A 10 -1.80 5.89 6.55
CA GLU A 10 -3.19 6.05 7.01
C GLU A 10 -3.54 7.52 7.26
N GLU A 11 -2.62 8.26 7.88
CA GLU A 11 -2.84 9.68 8.12
C GLU A 11 -2.96 10.46 6.82
N LYS A 12 -2.12 10.15 5.84
CA LYS A 12 -2.17 10.79 4.54
C LYS A 12 -3.50 10.53 3.84
N ILE A 13 -3.99 9.29 3.90
CA ILE A 13 -5.27 8.93 3.30
C ILE A 13 -6.42 9.67 4.00
N LYS A 14 -6.37 9.74 5.34
CA LYS A 14 -7.41 10.44 6.10
C LYS A 14 -7.48 11.91 5.77
N SER A 15 -6.34 12.54 5.51
CA SER A 15 -6.27 13.98 5.32
C SER A 15 -6.46 14.44 3.88
N THR A 16 -6.45 13.54 2.91
CA THR A 16 -6.60 13.93 1.51
C THR A 16 -8.06 14.19 1.16
N ASP A 17 -8.28 15.19 0.30
CA ASP A 17 -9.61 15.52 -0.21
C ASP A 17 -9.89 14.87 -1.56
N SER A 18 -8.89 14.20 -2.13
CA SER A 18 -9.01 13.65 -3.49
C SER A 18 -9.73 12.31 -3.56
N ILE A 19 -10.09 11.74 -2.40
CA ILE A 19 -10.73 10.43 -2.32
C ILE A 19 -12.10 10.56 -1.67
N GLY A 20 -13.13 9.91 -2.24
CA GLY A 20 -14.45 9.85 -1.64
C GLY A 20 -14.44 9.09 -0.33
N GLU A 21 -15.42 9.36 0.54
CA GLU A 21 -15.46 8.78 1.88
C GLU A 21 -15.53 7.26 1.86
N LYS A 22 -16.29 6.70 0.94
CA LYS A 22 -16.41 5.25 0.83
C LYS A 22 -15.07 4.59 0.51
N ASP A 23 -14.35 5.15 -0.46
CA ASP A 23 -13.04 4.63 -0.84
C ASP A 23 -12.03 4.81 0.26
N LYS A 24 -12.10 5.94 0.98
CA LYS A 24 -11.26 6.18 2.15
C LYS A 24 -11.42 5.07 3.19
N GLN A 25 -12.66 4.78 3.54
CA GLN A 25 -12.95 3.76 4.53
C GLN A 25 -12.42 2.40 4.10
N GLU A 26 -12.61 2.07 2.84
CA GLU A 26 -12.19 0.78 2.31
C GLU A 26 -10.67 0.63 2.32
N ILE A 27 -9.95 1.66 1.86
CA ILE A 27 -8.50 1.56 1.83
C ILE A 27 -7.89 1.60 3.24
N LEU A 28 -8.50 2.36 4.16
CA LEU A 28 -8.03 2.37 5.54
C LEU A 28 -8.18 1.00 6.20
N LYS A 29 -9.24 0.29 5.86
CA LYS A 29 -9.47 -1.06 6.35
C LYS A 29 -8.39 -2.01 5.82
N LEU A 30 -8.08 -1.91 4.53
CA LEU A 30 -7.03 -2.71 3.92
C LEU A 30 -5.66 -2.40 4.52
N LEU A 31 -5.38 -1.12 4.78
CA LEU A 31 -4.11 -0.70 5.38
C LEU A 31 -3.96 -1.22 6.81
N ALA A 32 -5.05 -1.28 7.57
CA ALA A 32 -5.01 -1.84 8.92
C ALA A 32 -4.62 -3.32 8.87
N THR A 33 -5.18 -4.06 7.92
CA THR A 33 -4.82 -5.48 7.74
C THR A 33 -3.37 -5.61 7.27
N LEU A 34 -2.95 -4.75 6.34
CA LEU A 34 -1.56 -4.75 5.88
C LEU A 34 -0.59 -4.50 7.02
N LYS A 35 -0.94 -3.61 7.94
CA LYS A 35 -0.10 -3.31 9.10
C LYS A 35 0.20 -4.58 9.89
N ASP A 36 -0.84 -5.35 10.20
CA ASP A 36 -0.67 -6.59 10.95
C ASP A 36 0.14 -7.62 10.18
N GLU A 37 -0.16 -7.79 8.89
CA GLU A 37 0.54 -8.75 8.05
C GLU A 37 2.01 -8.37 7.87
N ALA A 38 2.31 -7.10 7.68
CA ALA A 38 3.68 -6.65 7.47
C ALA A 38 4.51 -6.75 8.74
N VAL A 39 3.91 -6.44 9.89
CA VAL A 39 4.60 -6.61 11.18
C VAL A 39 4.94 -8.08 11.40
N SER A 40 4.00 -8.98 11.09
CA SER A 40 4.24 -10.41 11.19
C SER A 40 5.36 -10.86 10.25
N LEU A 41 5.30 -10.42 8.99
CA LEU A 41 6.32 -10.76 7.99
C LEU A 41 7.69 -10.26 8.41
N SER A 42 7.77 -9.10 9.04
CA SER A 42 9.04 -8.49 9.42
C SER A 42 9.85 -9.34 10.40
N LYS A 43 9.19 -10.26 11.09
CA LYS A 43 9.88 -11.13 12.05
C LYS A 43 10.78 -12.16 11.35
N THR A 44 10.44 -12.52 10.14
CA THR A 44 11.20 -13.52 9.37
C THR A 44 11.81 -12.94 8.10
N HIS A 45 11.19 -11.90 7.53
CA HIS A 45 11.61 -11.29 6.26
C HIS A 45 11.60 -9.77 6.39
N PRO A 46 12.50 -9.20 7.22
CA PRO A 46 12.44 -7.75 7.49
C PRO A 46 12.69 -6.88 6.27
N GLU A 47 13.59 -7.25 5.38
CA GLU A 47 13.85 -6.45 4.19
C GLU A 47 12.66 -6.46 3.23
N ASP A 48 12.03 -7.62 3.07
CA ASP A 48 10.85 -7.71 2.20
C ASP A 48 9.69 -6.90 2.78
N ALA A 49 9.50 -6.96 4.10
CA ALA A 49 8.46 -6.19 4.74
C ALA A 49 8.68 -4.69 4.56
N GLU A 50 9.93 -4.23 4.62
CA GLU A 50 10.25 -2.83 4.38
C GLU A 50 10.01 -2.43 2.93
N SER A 51 10.33 -3.30 1.98
CA SER A 51 10.07 -3.03 0.57
C SER A 51 8.56 -2.91 0.31
N ILE A 52 7.78 -3.83 0.84
CA ILE A 52 6.33 -3.82 0.65
C ILE A 52 5.73 -2.53 1.20
N THR A 53 6.08 -2.17 2.43
CA THR A 53 5.51 -0.97 3.05
C THR A 53 6.05 0.30 2.41
N GLY A 54 7.30 0.30 1.97
CA GLY A 54 7.90 1.44 1.28
C GLY A 54 7.22 1.71 -0.07
N PHE A 55 6.99 0.67 -0.86
CA PHE A 55 6.29 0.83 -2.13
C PHE A 55 4.81 1.19 -1.91
N THR A 56 4.20 0.71 -0.83
CA THR A 56 2.84 1.14 -0.48
C THR A 56 2.83 2.64 -0.20
N GLN A 57 3.82 3.14 0.52
CA GLN A 57 3.91 4.55 0.85
C GLN A 57 4.08 5.41 -0.41
N VAL A 58 4.98 5.02 -1.31
CA VAL A 58 5.19 5.75 -2.56
C VAL A 58 3.93 5.72 -3.42
N SER A 59 3.29 4.56 -3.52
CA SER A 59 2.06 4.40 -4.30
C SER A 59 0.95 5.30 -3.75
N ALA A 60 0.79 5.35 -2.44
CA ALA A 60 -0.22 6.21 -1.82
C ALA A 60 0.07 7.68 -2.08
N HIS A 61 1.35 8.07 -2.02
CA HIS A 61 1.75 9.44 -2.34
C HIS A 61 1.39 9.79 -3.78
N GLU A 62 1.78 8.95 -4.73
CA GLU A 62 1.53 9.25 -6.14
C GLU A 62 0.04 9.23 -6.48
N ALA A 63 -0.73 8.36 -5.83
CA ALA A 63 -2.17 8.26 -6.10
C ALA A 63 -2.97 9.44 -5.52
N THR A 64 -2.43 10.12 -4.52
CA THR A 64 -3.18 11.18 -3.81
C THR A 64 -2.61 12.58 -3.98
N ARG A 65 -1.48 12.74 -4.68
CA ARG A 65 -0.89 14.08 -4.86
C ARG A 65 -1.80 14.93 -5.74
N GLN A 66 -1.72 16.24 -5.57
CA GLN A 66 -2.59 17.17 -6.29
C GLN A 66 -2.35 17.14 -7.80
N GLN A 67 -1.09 17.20 -8.20
CA GLN A 67 -0.74 17.12 -9.62
C GLN A 67 -0.26 15.71 -9.89
N LYS A 68 -1.16 14.88 -10.40
CA LYS A 68 -0.87 13.47 -10.60
C LYS A 68 0.01 13.24 -11.81
N ASN A 69 0.91 12.28 -11.67
CA ASN A 69 1.79 11.84 -12.74
C ASN A 69 1.50 10.36 -13.00
N PRO A 70 0.76 10.05 -14.08
CA PRO A 70 0.36 8.66 -14.34
C PRO A 70 1.54 7.69 -14.47
N GLN A 71 2.69 8.14 -14.97
CA GLN A 71 3.86 7.29 -15.08
C GLN A 71 4.41 6.90 -13.72
N LEU A 72 4.41 7.84 -12.78
CA LEU A 72 4.87 7.54 -11.42
C LEU A 72 3.89 6.66 -10.67
N VAL A 73 2.59 6.84 -10.92
CA VAL A 73 1.59 5.94 -10.36
C VAL A 73 1.86 4.52 -10.83
N LYS A 74 2.00 4.32 -12.13
CA LYS A 74 2.24 3.00 -12.70
C LYS A 74 3.54 2.37 -12.18
N LEU A 75 4.59 3.17 -12.11
CA LEU A 75 5.89 2.70 -11.67
C LEU A 75 5.84 2.26 -10.20
N SER A 76 5.21 3.06 -9.35
CA SER A 76 5.11 2.74 -7.92
C SER A 76 4.22 1.52 -7.68
N ILE A 77 3.13 1.37 -8.43
CA ILE A 77 2.27 0.19 -8.34
C ILE A 77 3.02 -1.05 -8.80
N LYS A 78 3.80 -0.93 -9.87
CA LYS A 78 4.62 -2.06 -10.33
C LYS A 78 5.63 -2.48 -9.28
N GLY A 79 6.26 -1.50 -8.60
CA GLY A 79 7.16 -1.80 -7.50
C GLY A 79 6.45 -2.53 -6.37
N LEU A 80 5.25 -2.07 -6.03
CA LEU A 80 4.46 -2.69 -4.98
C LEU A 80 4.12 -4.13 -5.31
N THR A 81 3.59 -4.40 -6.51
CA THR A 81 3.23 -5.76 -6.89
C THR A 81 4.45 -6.65 -7.05
N SER A 82 5.59 -6.10 -7.50
CA SER A 82 6.83 -6.87 -7.57
C SER A 82 7.33 -7.25 -6.19
N SER A 83 7.10 -6.41 -5.19
CA SER A 83 7.61 -6.66 -3.84
C SER A 83 6.97 -7.87 -3.16
N ILE A 84 5.82 -8.34 -3.65
CA ILE A 84 5.14 -9.50 -3.07
C ILE A 84 5.34 -10.78 -3.90
N GLU A 85 6.10 -10.71 -4.99
CA GLU A 85 6.36 -11.91 -5.78
C GLU A 85 7.14 -12.92 -4.95
N GLY A 86 6.72 -14.16 -5.02
CA GLY A 86 7.32 -15.24 -4.24
C GLY A 86 6.59 -15.55 -2.94
N PHE A 87 5.65 -14.69 -2.53
CA PHE A 87 4.91 -14.91 -1.29
C PHE A 87 3.52 -15.51 -1.52
N GLU A 88 3.15 -15.83 -2.76
CA GLU A 88 1.80 -16.27 -3.14
C GLU A 88 1.35 -17.51 -2.37
N ASN A 89 2.25 -18.42 -2.09
CA ASN A 89 1.91 -19.69 -1.43
C ASN A 89 2.10 -19.65 0.08
N SER A 90 3.08 -18.87 0.56
CA SER A 90 3.41 -18.86 1.98
C SER A 90 2.68 -17.77 2.75
N HIS A 91 2.25 -16.69 2.07
CA HIS A 91 1.61 -15.55 2.71
C HIS A 91 0.44 -15.07 1.85
N GLU A 92 -0.54 -15.94 1.68
CA GLU A 92 -1.68 -15.69 0.78
C GLU A 92 -2.47 -14.43 1.16
N GLU A 93 -2.69 -14.22 2.45
CA GLU A 93 -3.48 -13.07 2.90
C GLU A 93 -2.75 -11.77 2.61
N LEU A 94 -1.44 -11.74 2.83
CA LEU A 94 -0.62 -10.57 2.53
C LEU A 94 -0.70 -10.22 1.04
N VAL A 95 -0.53 -11.21 0.17
CA VAL A 95 -0.57 -11.00 -1.28
C VAL A 95 -1.94 -10.47 -1.70
N LYS A 96 -2.99 -11.04 -1.17
CA LYS A 96 -4.36 -10.64 -1.48
C LYS A 96 -4.62 -9.19 -1.08
N ILE A 97 -4.20 -8.80 0.12
CA ILE A 97 -4.38 -7.44 0.63
C ILE A 97 -3.56 -6.44 -0.20
N VAL A 98 -2.31 -6.77 -0.49
CA VAL A 98 -1.46 -5.86 -1.28
C VAL A 98 -2.03 -5.67 -2.69
N ASN A 99 -2.51 -6.74 -3.32
CA ASN A 99 -3.12 -6.62 -4.64
C ASN A 99 -4.38 -5.75 -4.60
N SER A 100 -5.19 -5.87 -3.56
CA SER A 100 -6.38 -5.04 -3.41
C SER A 100 -6.01 -3.57 -3.24
N ILE A 101 -5.00 -3.29 -2.42
CA ILE A 101 -4.50 -1.93 -2.22
C ILE A 101 -3.97 -1.37 -3.56
N ALA A 102 -3.21 -2.18 -4.29
CA ALA A 102 -2.64 -1.76 -5.58
C ALA A 102 -3.73 -1.37 -6.57
N VAL A 103 -4.80 -2.16 -6.66
CA VAL A 103 -5.92 -1.85 -7.55
C VAL A 103 -6.59 -0.54 -7.15
N MET A 104 -6.86 -0.36 -5.86
CA MET A 104 -7.51 0.86 -5.39
C MET A 104 -6.65 2.09 -5.65
N LEU A 105 -5.35 2.02 -5.32
CA LEU A 105 -4.46 3.15 -5.52
C LEU A 105 -4.27 3.46 -7.01
N SER A 106 -4.21 2.44 -7.85
CA SER A 106 -4.13 2.63 -9.29
C SER A 106 -5.35 3.38 -9.82
N ASN A 107 -6.53 2.99 -9.36
CA ASN A 107 -7.78 3.64 -9.78
C ASN A 107 -7.85 5.09 -9.30
N MET A 108 -7.36 5.37 -8.11
CA MET A 108 -7.33 6.73 -7.57
C MET A 108 -6.36 7.62 -8.33
N GLY A 109 -5.25 7.05 -8.81
CA GLY A 109 -4.19 7.82 -9.45
C GLY A 109 -4.39 8.08 -10.94
N ILE A 110 -5.45 7.55 -11.51
CA ILE A 110 -5.71 7.71 -12.96
C ILE A 110 -6.78 8.76 -13.24
#